data_a9f8917d0181d9f3e65ae64784d34f20
#
_entry.id   a9f8917d0181d9f3e65ae64784d34f20
#
_cell.length_a   1.000
_cell.length_b   1.000
_cell.length_c   1.000
_cell.angle_alpha   90.00
_cell.angle_beta   90.00
_cell.angle_gamma   90.00
#
_symmetry.space_group_name_H-M   'P 1'
#
loop_
_entity.id
_entity.type
_entity.pdbx_description
1 polymer ?
#
loop_
_entity_poly.entity_id
_entity_poly.type
_entity_poly.pdbx_seq_one_letter_code
_entity_poly.pdbx_strand_id
1 'polypeptide(L)'
;PFAIDDPNGFNASLSVPTRDFVHRFYQNQMQIDGGRNDKFVAYTDAGALTMGHYDGSKLPMWPIAREFTLADHFFMGAFGGSFLNHIYLICACIPQYPHADTSPAKPTIAVVNPDGVSLALTDNSPASAIDGPPKYVSDGNLTPDFYAVNTMQPPYQPSQNAPAPGGDPAYSD
;
A
#
# COMPACT_ATOMS: atom_id res chain seq x y z
N PRO A 1 -15.80 7.90 10.13
CA PRO A 1 -15.61 6.51 10.51
C PRO A 1 -16.91 5.90 11.02
N PHE A 2 -17.08 4.59 10.87
CA PHE A 2 -18.24 3.83 11.33
C PHE A 2 -17.80 2.46 11.88
N ALA A 3 -18.54 1.91 12.83
CA ALA A 3 -18.28 0.58 13.35
C ALA A 3 -18.77 -0.48 12.35
N ILE A 4 -17.88 -1.36 11.91
CA ILE A 4 -18.21 -2.44 10.96
C ILE A 4 -19.08 -3.51 11.62
N ASP A 5 -18.90 -3.72 12.92
CA ASP A 5 -19.63 -4.69 13.74
C ASP A 5 -20.85 -4.11 14.46
N ASP A 6 -21.28 -2.90 14.10
CA ASP A 6 -22.51 -2.30 14.64
C ASP A 6 -23.73 -3.11 14.19
N PRO A 7 -24.52 -3.67 15.13
CA PRO A 7 -25.71 -4.45 14.81
C PRO A 7 -26.84 -3.64 14.13
N ASN A 8 -26.82 -2.32 14.25
CA ASN A 8 -27.76 -1.41 13.57
C ASN A 8 -27.21 -0.87 12.24
N GLY A 9 -25.98 -1.22 11.89
CA GLY A 9 -25.30 -0.76 10.69
C GLY A 9 -24.90 -1.92 9.79
N PHE A 10 -23.59 -2.03 9.50
CA PHE A 10 -23.05 -3.05 8.61
C PHE A 10 -23.12 -4.48 9.20
N ASN A 11 -23.05 -4.60 10.53
CA ASN A 11 -23.20 -5.83 11.30
C ASN A 11 -22.28 -7.00 10.85
N ALA A 12 -21.06 -6.71 10.46
CA ALA A 12 -20.09 -7.74 10.12
C ALA A 12 -19.38 -8.24 11.38
N SER A 13 -19.35 -9.56 11.57
CA SER A 13 -18.61 -10.19 12.65
C SER A 13 -17.10 -10.03 12.46
N LEU A 14 -16.34 -10.03 13.56
CA LEU A 14 -14.87 -10.07 13.56
C LEU A 14 -14.28 -11.29 12.81
N SER A 15 -15.07 -12.34 12.62
CA SER A 15 -14.68 -13.53 11.88
C SER A 15 -14.85 -13.40 10.35
N VAL A 16 -15.50 -12.33 9.88
CA VAL A 16 -15.73 -12.09 8.46
C VAL A 16 -14.50 -11.39 7.86
N PRO A 17 -13.79 -12.03 6.91
CA PRO A 17 -12.70 -11.36 6.20
C PRO A 17 -13.23 -10.15 5.43
N THR A 18 -12.61 -9.00 5.61
CA THR A 18 -12.85 -7.83 4.78
C THR A 18 -11.83 -7.78 3.64
N ARG A 19 -12.03 -6.85 2.70
CA ARG A 19 -11.09 -6.63 1.61
C ARG A 19 -9.77 -6.10 2.15
N ASP A 20 -8.66 -6.58 1.59
CA ASP A 20 -7.34 -5.95 1.72
C ASP A 20 -7.31 -4.66 0.89
N PHE A 21 -7.11 -3.52 1.54
CA PHE A 21 -7.14 -2.20 0.90
C PHE A 21 -5.83 -1.94 0.16
N VAL A 22 -5.90 -1.15 -0.92
CA VAL A 22 -4.68 -0.61 -1.51
C VAL A 22 -3.90 0.20 -0.46
N HIS A 23 -2.66 -0.18 -0.22
CA HIS A 23 -1.76 0.44 0.78
C HIS A 23 -0.36 0.60 0.16
N ARG A 24 -0.29 1.41 -0.91
CA ARG A 24 0.90 1.63 -1.72
C ARG A 24 1.41 3.06 -1.54
N PHE A 25 2.68 3.26 -1.79
CA PHE A 25 3.40 4.51 -1.54
C PHE A 25 2.68 5.75 -2.09
N TYR A 26 2.39 5.77 -3.38
CA TYR A 26 1.76 6.94 -4.01
C TYR A 26 0.28 7.10 -3.64
N GLN A 27 -0.48 5.99 -3.55
CA GLN A 27 -1.86 6.06 -3.06
C GLN A 27 -1.92 6.63 -1.64
N ASN A 28 -1.02 6.19 -0.76
CA ASN A 28 -0.95 6.72 0.60
C ASN A 28 -0.60 8.21 0.62
N GLN A 29 0.31 8.68 -0.25
CA GLN A 29 0.61 10.12 -0.36
C GLN A 29 -0.63 10.91 -0.79
N MET A 30 -1.36 10.43 -1.81
CA MET A 30 -2.60 11.08 -2.28
C MET A 30 -3.69 11.05 -1.21
N GLN A 31 -3.81 9.96 -0.43
CA GLN A 31 -4.76 9.84 0.69
C GLN A 31 -4.45 10.81 1.83
N ILE A 32 -3.16 10.98 2.15
CA ILE A 32 -2.67 11.90 3.19
C ILE A 32 -2.85 13.36 2.78
N ASP A 33 -2.80 13.67 1.49
CA ASP A 33 -3.08 14.99 0.91
C ASP A 33 -2.35 16.13 1.63
N GLY A 34 -1.03 16.04 1.69
CA GLY A 34 -0.21 17.06 2.35
C GLY A 34 -0.43 17.19 3.87
N GLY A 35 -0.92 16.14 4.52
CA GLY A 35 -1.18 16.09 5.96
C GLY A 35 -2.62 16.34 6.37
N ARG A 36 -3.52 16.65 5.42
CA ARG A 36 -4.96 16.81 5.72
C ARG A 36 -5.68 15.52 6.06
N ASN A 37 -5.22 14.39 5.56
CA ASN A 37 -5.78 13.05 5.81
C ASN A 37 -7.27 12.93 5.43
N ASP A 38 -7.68 13.56 4.34
CA ASP A 38 -9.09 13.72 3.95
C ASP A 38 -9.48 12.98 2.65
N LYS A 39 -8.52 12.26 2.01
CA LYS A 39 -8.77 11.61 0.71
C LYS A 39 -8.68 10.08 0.73
N PHE A 40 -8.81 9.44 1.89
CA PHE A 40 -8.74 7.98 1.98
C PHE A 40 -9.80 7.29 1.14
N VAL A 41 -11.05 7.78 1.16
CA VAL A 41 -12.14 7.21 0.34
C VAL A 41 -11.94 7.47 -1.15
N ALA A 42 -11.33 8.60 -1.51
CA ALA A 42 -11.11 8.98 -2.90
C ALA A 42 -10.07 8.11 -3.62
N TYR A 43 -9.03 7.68 -2.89
CA TYR A 43 -7.89 6.96 -3.45
C TYR A 43 -7.75 5.53 -2.91
N THR A 44 -8.84 4.93 -2.48
CA THR A 44 -8.91 3.51 -2.13
C THR A 44 -9.61 2.69 -3.22
N ASP A 45 -9.43 1.38 -3.18
CA ASP A 45 -10.18 0.41 -3.98
C ASP A 45 -11.31 -0.28 -3.20
N ALA A 46 -11.57 0.19 -1.95
CA ALA A 46 -12.54 -0.38 -1.02
C ALA A 46 -13.69 0.59 -0.64
N GLY A 47 -13.72 1.79 -1.23
CA GLY A 47 -14.76 2.78 -0.98
C GLY A 47 -14.87 3.16 0.50
N ALA A 48 -16.10 3.29 1.00
CA ALA A 48 -16.37 3.70 2.38
C ALA A 48 -15.82 2.73 3.44
N LEU A 49 -15.56 1.46 3.09
CA LEU A 49 -15.01 0.47 4.03
C LEU A 49 -13.66 0.90 4.62
N THR A 50 -12.90 1.71 3.89
CA THR A 50 -11.65 2.33 4.36
C THR A 50 -11.83 3.15 5.66
N MET A 51 -13.03 3.66 5.91
CA MET A 51 -13.37 4.44 7.11
C MET A 51 -13.98 3.58 8.23
N GLY A 52 -14.03 2.26 8.04
CA GLY A 52 -14.58 1.33 9.00
C GLY A 52 -13.59 0.98 10.11
N HIS A 53 -14.12 0.67 11.30
CA HIS A 53 -13.34 0.16 12.42
C HIS A 53 -14.12 -0.92 13.16
N TYR A 54 -13.41 -1.75 13.93
CA TYR A 54 -13.99 -2.73 14.83
C TYR A 54 -13.82 -2.28 16.30
N ASP A 55 -14.71 -2.75 17.17
CA ASP A 55 -14.49 -2.64 18.62
C ASP A 55 -13.39 -3.64 19.05
N GLY A 56 -12.17 -3.16 19.18
CA GLY A 56 -11.01 -3.96 19.59
C GLY A 56 -11.09 -4.50 21.02
N SER A 57 -11.97 -3.96 21.88
CA SER A 57 -12.13 -4.41 23.27
C SER A 57 -12.57 -5.88 23.39
N LYS A 58 -13.17 -6.43 22.34
CA LYS A 58 -13.59 -7.84 22.24
C LYS A 58 -12.47 -8.80 21.85
N LEU A 59 -11.30 -8.29 21.45
CA LEU A 59 -10.18 -9.11 21.02
C LEU A 59 -9.43 -9.72 22.23
N PRO A 60 -8.98 -10.99 22.14
CA PRO A 60 -8.28 -11.65 23.24
C PRO A 60 -6.98 -10.97 23.69
N MET A 61 -6.33 -10.24 22.79
CA MET A 61 -5.09 -9.52 23.07
C MET A 61 -5.31 -8.19 23.79
N TRP A 62 -6.54 -7.67 23.82
CA TRP A 62 -6.82 -6.36 24.41
C TRP A 62 -6.58 -6.31 25.93
N PRO A 63 -7.01 -7.32 26.74
CA PRO A 63 -6.67 -7.37 28.16
C PRO A 63 -5.17 -7.39 28.40
N ILE A 64 -4.41 -8.12 27.58
CA ILE A 64 -2.94 -8.18 27.66
C ILE A 64 -2.33 -6.81 27.37
N ALA A 65 -2.79 -6.12 26.34
CA ALA A 65 -2.33 -4.76 26.04
C ALA A 65 -2.62 -3.77 27.16
N ARG A 66 -3.72 -3.92 27.87
CA ARG A 66 -4.05 -3.10 29.04
C ARG A 66 -3.18 -3.37 30.26
N GLU A 67 -2.79 -4.62 30.47
CA GLU A 67 -1.98 -5.02 31.60
C GLU A 67 -0.50 -4.66 31.42
N PHE A 68 0.00 -4.78 30.19
CA PHE A 68 1.43 -4.57 29.87
C PHE A 68 1.67 -3.24 29.16
N THR A 69 1.60 -3.24 27.85
CA THR A 69 1.88 -2.03 27.05
C THR A 69 1.15 -2.09 25.72
N LEU A 70 0.50 -0.99 25.35
CA LEU A 70 0.00 -0.74 24.01
C LEU A 70 0.90 0.30 23.33
N ALA A 71 1.59 -0.12 22.28
CA ALA A 71 2.42 0.78 21.48
C ALA A 71 1.55 1.50 20.42
N ASP A 72 0.87 2.56 20.82
CA ASP A 72 -0.06 3.32 19.97
C ASP A 72 0.60 4.41 19.11
N HIS A 73 1.88 4.71 19.36
CA HIS A 73 2.72 5.61 18.58
C HIS A 73 3.93 4.89 17.97
N PHE A 74 3.73 3.64 17.58
CA PHE A 74 4.76 2.85 16.93
C PHE A 74 4.57 2.87 15.41
N PHE A 75 5.47 3.55 14.70
CA PHE A 75 5.39 3.75 13.26
C PHE A 75 6.45 2.93 12.52
N MET A 76 6.21 2.70 11.22
CA MET A 76 7.19 2.05 10.35
C MET A 76 8.48 2.90 10.22
N GLY A 77 9.60 2.27 9.94
CA GLY A 77 10.91 2.94 9.84
C GLY A 77 11.07 3.81 8.61
N ALA A 78 10.38 3.47 7.51
CA ALA A 78 10.37 4.22 6.27
C ALA A 78 8.94 4.37 5.74
N PHE A 79 8.62 5.54 5.16
CA PHE A 79 7.33 5.74 4.49
C PHE A 79 7.27 4.92 3.20
N GLY A 80 6.35 3.98 3.14
CA GLY A 80 6.17 3.07 2.00
C GLY A 80 5.57 1.74 2.40
N GLY A 81 5.62 0.78 1.50
CA GLY A 81 4.99 -0.52 1.69
C GLY A 81 5.84 -1.52 2.49
N SER A 82 5.29 -2.74 2.64
CA SER A 82 5.90 -3.79 3.46
C SER A 82 7.22 -4.30 2.90
N PHE A 83 7.38 -4.42 1.59
CA PHE A 83 8.67 -4.83 1.02
C PHE A 83 9.78 -3.85 1.42
N LEU A 84 9.56 -2.55 1.22
CA LEU A 84 10.51 -1.52 1.65
C LEU A 84 10.84 -1.64 3.14
N ASN A 85 9.84 -1.77 4.01
CA ASN A 85 10.07 -1.79 5.45
C ASN A 85 10.81 -3.05 5.92
N HIS A 86 10.61 -4.21 5.29
CA HIS A 86 11.41 -5.40 5.57
C HIS A 86 12.89 -5.19 5.26
N ILE A 87 13.19 -4.58 4.12
CA ILE A 87 14.57 -4.29 3.73
C ILE A 87 15.15 -3.18 4.64
N TYR A 88 14.37 -2.14 4.91
CA TYR A 88 14.81 -1.02 5.75
C TYR A 88 15.21 -1.45 7.16
N LEU A 89 14.55 -2.45 7.74
CA LEU A 89 14.90 -3.04 9.03
C LEU A 89 16.29 -3.68 9.03
N ILE A 90 16.77 -4.15 7.89
CA ILE A 90 18.06 -4.84 7.77
C ILE A 90 19.19 -3.86 7.46
N CYS A 91 18.99 -2.95 6.51
CA CYS A 91 20.07 -2.09 6.00
C CYS A 91 19.89 -0.59 6.27
N ALA A 92 18.73 -0.16 6.80
CA ALA A 92 18.36 1.26 6.87
C ALA A 92 18.51 1.97 5.51
N CYS A 93 18.24 1.25 4.42
CA CYS A 93 18.39 1.72 3.05
C CYS A 93 17.11 1.46 2.24
N ILE A 94 16.97 2.18 1.13
CA ILE A 94 15.90 1.96 0.15
C ILE A 94 16.50 1.23 -1.04
N PRO A 95 16.01 0.04 -1.41
CA PRO A 95 16.53 -0.71 -2.56
C PRO A 95 16.34 0.09 -3.85
N GLN A 96 17.39 0.20 -4.63
CA GLN A 96 17.36 0.78 -5.97
C GLN A 96 17.61 -0.31 -7.02
N TYR A 97 16.88 -0.24 -8.11
CA TYR A 97 16.94 -1.17 -9.24
C TYR A 97 17.53 -0.45 -10.46
N PRO A 98 18.86 -0.32 -10.57
CA PRO A 98 19.51 0.35 -11.69
C PRO A 98 19.04 -0.26 -13.00
N HIS A 99 18.77 0.59 -14.01
CA HIS A 99 18.32 0.15 -15.33
C HIS A 99 16.95 -0.57 -15.35
N ALA A 100 16.08 -0.31 -14.39
CA ALA A 100 14.73 -0.89 -14.36
C ALA A 100 13.94 -0.61 -15.65
N ASP A 101 14.17 0.54 -16.29
CA ASP A 101 13.54 0.97 -17.55
C ASP A 101 13.92 0.11 -18.76
N THR A 102 15.01 -0.62 -18.69
CA THR A 102 15.51 -1.51 -19.76
C THR A 102 15.45 -2.99 -19.39
N SER A 103 14.81 -3.33 -18.27
CA SER A 103 14.74 -4.66 -17.70
C SER A 103 13.30 -5.16 -17.58
N PRO A 104 13.08 -6.42 -17.15
CA PRO A 104 11.76 -6.95 -16.81
C PRO A 104 11.00 -6.15 -15.72
N ALA A 105 11.68 -5.31 -14.94
CA ALA A 105 11.06 -4.44 -13.96
C ALA A 105 10.34 -3.22 -14.56
N LYS A 106 10.58 -2.88 -15.82
CA LYS A 106 9.99 -1.72 -16.50
C LYS A 106 8.48 -1.55 -16.31
N PRO A 107 7.64 -2.59 -16.42
CA PRO A 107 6.20 -2.46 -16.20
C PRO A 107 5.80 -2.08 -14.77
N THR A 108 6.74 -2.18 -13.82
CA THR A 108 6.51 -1.87 -12.40
C THR A 108 7.00 -0.48 -12.00
N ILE A 109 7.46 0.33 -12.93
CA ILE A 109 7.80 1.72 -12.68
C ILE A 109 6.50 2.54 -12.63
N ALA A 110 6.32 3.32 -11.57
CA ALA A 110 5.17 4.20 -11.41
C ALA A 110 5.18 5.32 -12.44
N VAL A 111 4.01 5.68 -12.94
CA VAL A 111 3.83 6.87 -13.79
C VAL A 111 3.21 7.97 -12.94
N VAL A 112 4.04 8.96 -12.61
CA VAL A 112 3.74 10.04 -11.69
C VAL A 112 3.53 11.34 -12.47
N ASN A 113 2.60 12.17 -12.03
CA ASN A 113 2.39 13.50 -12.58
C ASN A 113 3.57 14.44 -12.25
N PRO A 114 3.67 15.61 -12.91
CA PRO A 114 4.76 16.56 -12.66
C PRO A 114 4.87 17.07 -11.23
N ASP A 115 3.84 16.88 -10.40
CA ASP A 115 3.88 17.21 -8.97
C ASP A 115 4.77 16.27 -8.14
N GLY A 116 5.20 15.13 -8.72
CA GLY A 116 6.03 14.14 -8.04
C GLY A 116 5.31 13.32 -6.96
N VAL A 117 4.03 13.51 -6.76
CA VAL A 117 3.23 12.95 -5.66
C VAL A 117 2.05 12.11 -6.15
N SER A 118 1.32 12.62 -7.14
CA SER A 118 0.12 11.97 -7.65
C SER A 118 0.42 11.06 -8.84
N LEU A 119 -0.27 9.91 -8.89
CA LEU A 119 -0.20 8.98 -10.01
C LEU A 119 -0.99 9.50 -11.21
N ALA A 120 -0.49 9.28 -12.40
CA ALA A 120 -1.19 9.58 -13.63
C ALA A 120 -2.39 8.63 -13.81
N LEU A 121 -3.55 9.22 -14.06
CA LEU A 121 -4.79 8.48 -14.32
C LEU A 121 -4.88 8.08 -15.80
N THR A 122 -5.55 6.96 -16.04
CA THR A 122 -5.97 6.58 -17.41
C THR A 122 -7.17 7.40 -17.87
N ASP A 123 -7.37 7.53 -19.18
CA ASP A 123 -8.50 8.27 -19.76
C ASP A 123 -9.88 7.73 -19.34
N ASN A 124 -9.94 6.46 -18.95
CA ASN A 124 -11.18 5.80 -18.50
C ASN A 124 -11.27 5.65 -16.98
N SER A 125 -10.46 6.42 -16.23
CA SER A 125 -10.58 6.47 -14.78
C SER A 125 -11.90 7.14 -14.38
N PRO A 126 -12.64 6.59 -13.38
CA PRO A 126 -13.82 7.25 -12.84
C PRO A 126 -13.52 8.67 -12.36
N ALA A 127 -14.45 9.58 -12.57
CA ALA A 127 -14.31 10.98 -12.16
C ALA A 127 -14.45 11.17 -10.64
N SER A 128 -15.09 10.22 -9.96
CA SER A 128 -15.30 10.28 -8.50
C SER A 128 -15.29 8.89 -7.87
N ALA A 129 -15.04 8.83 -6.57
CA ALA A 129 -15.07 7.60 -5.78
C ALA A 129 -16.47 6.92 -5.73
N ILE A 130 -17.54 7.64 -6.07
CA ILE A 130 -18.91 7.10 -6.16
C ILE A 130 -19.03 6.21 -7.40
N ASP A 131 -18.34 6.57 -8.47
CA ASP A 131 -18.39 5.85 -9.75
C ASP A 131 -17.40 4.68 -9.79
N GLY A 132 -16.54 4.57 -8.81
CA GLY A 132 -15.56 3.48 -8.65
C GLY A 132 -14.17 3.96 -8.27
N PRO A 133 -13.25 3.01 -8.05
CA PRO A 133 -11.86 3.34 -7.71
C PRO A 133 -11.13 3.97 -8.90
N PRO A 134 -10.16 4.87 -8.66
CA PRO A 134 -9.34 5.44 -9.70
C PRO A 134 -8.52 4.36 -10.43
N LYS A 135 -8.30 4.58 -11.74
CA LYS A 135 -7.47 3.72 -12.58
C LYS A 135 -6.21 4.46 -12.98
N TYR A 136 -5.06 3.88 -12.65
CA TYR A 136 -3.76 4.47 -12.89
C TYR A 136 -3.11 3.91 -14.16
N VAL A 137 -2.28 4.70 -14.82
CA VAL A 137 -1.44 4.24 -15.94
C VAL A 137 -0.46 3.17 -15.44
N SER A 138 0.23 3.46 -14.37
CA SER A 138 1.02 2.49 -13.60
C SER A 138 1.16 3.01 -12.17
N ASP A 139 0.74 2.22 -11.20
CA ASP A 139 0.90 2.52 -9.77
C ASP A 139 2.12 1.80 -9.16
N GLY A 140 2.95 1.27 -9.99
CA GLY A 140 4.21 0.54 -9.86
C GLY A 140 4.80 0.26 -8.47
N ASN A 141 5.73 -0.71 -8.44
CA ASN A 141 6.49 -1.02 -7.22
C ASN A 141 7.74 -0.14 -7.09
N LEU A 142 8.13 0.49 -8.20
CA LEU A 142 9.28 1.38 -8.29
C LEU A 142 8.85 2.83 -8.50
N THR A 143 9.60 3.75 -7.92
CA THR A 143 9.51 5.17 -8.28
C THR A 143 10.04 5.39 -9.71
N PRO A 144 9.79 6.57 -10.34
CA PRO A 144 10.36 6.90 -11.65
C PRO A 144 11.89 6.87 -11.70
N ASP A 145 12.58 7.03 -10.57
CA ASP A 145 14.03 6.93 -10.40
C ASP A 145 14.46 5.59 -9.79
N PHE A 146 13.58 4.58 -9.88
CA PHE A 146 13.83 3.15 -9.68
C PHE A 146 14.02 2.70 -8.22
N TYR A 147 13.55 3.43 -7.24
CA TYR A 147 13.53 2.95 -5.85
C TYR A 147 12.31 2.07 -5.56
N ALA A 148 12.52 0.95 -4.87
CA ALA A 148 11.46 0.05 -4.46
C ALA A 148 10.80 0.55 -3.17
N VAL A 149 9.61 1.13 -3.29
CA VAL A 149 8.92 1.84 -2.19
C VAL A 149 7.61 1.18 -1.75
N ASN A 150 7.19 0.13 -2.44
CA ASN A 150 5.86 -0.43 -2.24
C ASN A 150 5.81 -1.71 -1.40
N THR A 151 4.61 -2.31 -1.37
CA THR A 151 4.26 -3.52 -0.61
C THR A 151 4.91 -4.77 -1.19
N MET A 152 5.03 -4.83 -2.51
CA MET A 152 5.53 -5.96 -3.25
C MET A 152 6.95 -5.71 -3.74
N GLN A 153 7.75 -6.76 -3.76
CA GLN A 153 9.02 -6.76 -4.49
C GLN A 153 8.77 -6.49 -5.97
N PRO A 154 9.66 -5.78 -6.68
CA PRO A 154 9.64 -5.74 -8.14
C PRO A 154 9.69 -7.16 -8.75
N PRO A 155 9.29 -7.35 -10.04
CA PRO A 155 8.98 -8.69 -10.58
C PRO A 155 10.06 -9.73 -10.41
N TYR A 156 11.30 -9.29 -10.31
CA TYR A 156 12.41 -10.19 -10.05
C TYR A 156 12.62 -10.36 -8.55
N GLN A 157 12.64 -11.59 -8.10
CA GLN A 157 12.97 -11.94 -6.73
C GLN A 157 13.82 -13.21 -6.71
N PRO A 158 14.78 -13.36 -5.78
CA PRO A 158 15.67 -14.52 -5.72
C PRO A 158 14.97 -15.81 -5.24
N SER A 159 13.65 -15.82 -5.15
CA SER A 159 12.87 -16.99 -4.76
C SER A 159 12.71 -17.96 -5.95
N GLN A 160 12.99 -19.21 -5.72
CA GLN A 160 12.73 -20.27 -6.70
C GLN A 160 11.26 -20.42 -7.08
N ASN A 161 10.34 -19.95 -6.22
CA ASN A 161 8.89 -20.05 -6.43
C ASN A 161 8.34 -18.97 -7.36
N ALA A 162 9.11 -17.91 -7.64
CA ALA A 162 8.70 -16.83 -8.51
C ALA A 162 9.92 -16.28 -9.28
N PRO A 163 10.49 -17.05 -10.22
CA PRO A 163 11.59 -16.58 -11.04
C PRO A 163 11.13 -15.41 -11.90
N ALA A 164 12.05 -14.48 -12.19
CA ALA A 164 11.78 -13.39 -13.10
C ALA A 164 11.35 -13.93 -14.47
N PRO A 165 10.40 -13.29 -15.14
CA PRO A 165 10.12 -13.57 -16.53
C PRO A 165 11.41 -13.41 -17.36
N GLY A 166 11.78 -14.46 -18.10
CA GLY A 166 12.97 -14.48 -18.92
C GLY A 166 14.29 -14.75 -18.19
N GLY A 167 14.25 -15.00 -16.87
CA GLY A 167 15.45 -15.42 -16.12
C GLY A 167 16.54 -14.35 -16.05
N ASP A 168 16.19 -13.07 -16.04
CA ASP A 168 17.17 -11.99 -15.93
C ASP A 168 17.79 -11.96 -14.53
N PRO A 169 19.10 -12.21 -14.39
CA PRO A 169 19.79 -12.21 -13.11
C PRO A 169 20.08 -10.80 -12.58
N ALA A 170 19.67 -9.74 -13.27
CA ALA A 170 20.05 -8.35 -12.93
C ALA A 170 19.64 -7.92 -11.52
N TYR A 171 18.69 -8.63 -10.90
CA TYR A 171 18.19 -8.32 -9.56
C TYR A 171 18.25 -9.54 -8.62
N SER A 172 19.07 -10.51 -8.93
CA SER A 172 19.22 -11.73 -8.12
C SER A 172 20.17 -11.58 -6.94
N ASP A 173 20.86 -10.47 -6.83
CA ASP A 173 21.88 -10.21 -5.80
C ASP A 173 21.33 -9.42 -4.62
#